data_aa205ebf273eb7b6d0361456cc9d0cae
#
_entry.id   aa205ebf273eb7b6d0361456cc9d0cae
#
_cell.length_a   1.000
_cell.length_b   1.000
_cell.length_c   1.000
_cell.angle_alpha   90.00
_cell.angle_beta   90.00
_cell.angle_gamma   90.00
#
_symmetry.space_group_name_H-M   'P 1'
#
loop_
_entity.id
_entity.type
_entity.pdbx_description
1 polymer ?
#
loop_
_entity_poly.entity_id
_entity_poly.type
_entity_poly.pdbx_seq_one_letter_code
_entity_poly.pdbx_strand_id
1 'polypeptide(L)'
;MTVNHHREPVTAAAWAADGESFVTASLDLEAQLCHWSMRGQALYVWPRGFRVQDCAISADGRRLIAADVEGKIHVYNMHTHEEEYCLPMKSKPTSVAISRDSHYMLVNLSEGQIQLIDIDTTEVVRRFQGQKQGSFVIRSAFGGAAENFAVSGSEGMYTLHSLHIFLAFVILSR
;
A
#
# COMPACT_ATOMS: atom_id res chain seq x y z
N MET A 1 4.88 22.16 10.02
CA MET A 1 3.95 21.47 10.95
C MET A 1 4.56 20.13 11.30
N THR A 2 4.56 19.71 12.55
CA THR A 2 5.02 18.39 12.98
C THR A 2 3.86 17.70 13.67
N VAL A 3 3.49 16.49 13.20
CA VAL A 3 2.54 15.63 13.90
C VAL A 3 3.34 14.66 14.76
N ASN A 4 2.96 14.50 16.02
CA ASN A 4 3.71 13.71 16.98
C ASN A 4 2.73 12.83 17.79
N HIS A 5 2.47 11.65 17.28
CA HIS A 5 1.53 10.71 17.91
C HIS A 5 2.07 9.28 17.97
N HIS A 6 2.70 8.81 16.87
CA HIS A 6 3.30 7.50 16.85
C HIS A 6 4.55 7.43 17.74
N ARG A 7 4.71 6.32 18.46
CA ARG A 7 5.89 6.03 19.31
C ARG A 7 6.91 5.14 18.61
N GLU A 8 6.50 4.50 17.52
CA GLU A 8 7.30 3.62 16.68
C GLU A 8 7.47 4.23 15.28
N PRO A 9 8.36 3.70 14.43
CA PRO A 9 8.59 4.24 13.10
C PRO A 9 7.33 4.36 12.27
N VAL A 10 7.16 5.50 11.62
CA VAL A 10 6.13 5.74 10.60
C VAL A 10 6.61 5.08 9.31
N THR A 11 5.83 4.13 8.79
CA THR A 11 6.17 3.30 7.63
C THR A 11 5.61 3.85 6.34
N ALA A 12 4.45 4.50 6.41
CA ALA A 12 3.78 5.07 5.25
C ALA A 12 2.93 6.28 5.61
N ALA A 13 2.65 7.07 4.58
CA ALA A 13 1.67 8.15 4.63
C ALA A 13 0.92 8.19 3.30
N ALA A 14 -0.39 8.41 3.36
CA ALA A 14 -1.26 8.51 2.20
C ALA A 14 -2.15 9.75 2.30
N TRP A 15 -2.24 10.52 1.21
CA TRP A 15 -3.13 11.67 1.10
C TRP A 15 -4.55 11.21 0.78
N ALA A 16 -5.53 11.85 1.40
CA ALA A 16 -6.91 11.75 0.93
C ALA A 16 -7.05 12.47 -0.43
N ALA A 17 -8.00 12.01 -1.23
CA ALA A 17 -8.18 12.50 -2.60
C ALA A 17 -8.53 13.98 -2.68
N ASP A 18 -9.16 14.54 -1.64
CA ASP A 18 -9.51 15.96 -1.53
C ASP A 18 -8.29 16.85 -1.20
N GLY A 19 -7.18 16.28 -0.76
CA GLY A 19 -5.99 17.01 -0.32
C GLY A 19 -6.12 17.73 1.02
N GLU A 20 -7.26 17.60 1.71
CA GLU A 20 -7.53 18.27 2.98
C GLU A 20 -7.13 17.44 4.22
N SER A 21 -6.84 16.17 4.01
CA SER A 21 -6.47 15.25 5.06
C SER A 21 -5.47 14.20 4.57
N PHE A 22 -4.83 13.49 5.51
CA PHE A 22 -3.90 12.40 5.21
C PHE A 22 -3.91 11.37 6.34
N VAL A 23 -3.53 10.14 6.01
CA VAL A 23 -3.35 9.07 6.99
C VAL A 23 -1.86 8.76 7.12
N THR A 24 -1.41 8.52 8.35
CA THR A 24 -0.09 7.95 8.64
C THR A 24 -0.23 6.54 9.16
N ALA A 25 0.70 5.68 8.77
CA ALA A 25 0.80 4.30 9.22
C ALA A 25 2.11 4.07 9.97
N SER A 26 2.08 3.19 10.97
CA SER A 26 3.22 2.95 11.85
C SER A 26 3.31 1.48 12.28
N LEU A 27 4.48 1.09 12.77
CA LEU A 27 4.69 -0.16 13.50
C LEU A 27 4.20 -0.10 14.96
N ASP A 28 3.61 1.02 15.38
CA ASP A 28 3.06 1.22 16.70
C ASP A 28 1.75 0.44 16.87
N LEU A 29 1.69 -0.46 17.84
CA LEU A 29 0.49 -1.25 18.15
C LEU A 29 -0.63 -0.43 18.77
N GLU A 30 -0.30 0.68 19.45
CA GLU A 30 -1.28 1.52 20.15
C GLU A 30 -1.89 2.58 19.22
N ALA A 31 -1.16 2.95 18.16
CA ALA A 31 -1.55 3.99 17.22
C ALA A 31 -1.05 3.65 15.81
N GLN A 32 -1.49 2.50 15.29
CA GLN A 32 -1.03 1.98 13.99
C GLN A 32 -1.42 2.87 12.81
N LEU A 33 -2.60 3.48 12.86
CA LEU A 33 -3.14 4.35 11.84
C LEU A 33 -3.71 5.61 12.48
N CYS A 34 -3.37 6.76 11.93
CA CYS A 34 -3.89 8.05 12.37
C CYS A 34 -4.34 8.87 11.15
N HIS A 35 -5.57 9.37 11.19
CA HIS A 35 -6.12 10.28 10.20
C HIS A 35 -5.96 11.71 10.69
N TRP A 36 -5.39 12.57 9.86
CA TRP A 36 -5.00 13.93 10.19
C TRP A 36 -5.63 14.95 9.27
N SER A 37 -6.05 16.09 9.81
CA SER A 37 -6.33 17.27 9.00
C SER A 37 -5.03 17.93 8.54
N MET A 38 -5.11 18.78 7.50
CA MET A 38 -4.00 19.62 7.05
C MET A 38 -3.47 20.57 8.12
N ARG A 39 -4.22 20.81 9.18
CA ARG A 39 -3.79 21.63 10.33
C ARG A 39 -3.05 20.83 11.41
N GLY A 40 -2.87 19.51 11.19
CA GLY A 40 -2.18 18.62 12.14
C GLY A 40 -3.02 18.18 13.31
N GLN A 41 -4.33 18.34 13.24
CA GLN A 41 -5.25 17.80 14.23
C GLN A 41 -5.57 16.35 13.87
N ALA A 42 -5.50 15.44 14.84
CA ALA A 42 -5.96 14.08 14.68
C ALA A 42 -7.50 14.10 14.51
N LEU A 43 -7.97 13.64 13.36
CA LEU A 43 -9.38 13.48 13.07
C LEU A 43 -9.89 12.13 13.61
N TYR A 44 -9.05 11.10 13.48
CA TYR A 44 -9.34 9.77 13.98
C TYR A 44 -8.05 9.00 14.25
N VAL A 45 -8.07 8.15 15.25
CA VAL A 45 -7.00 7.19 15.57
C VAL A 45 -7.63 5.81 15.62
N TRP A 46 -7.19 4.92 14.74
CA TRP A 46 -7.67 3.53 14.78
C TRP A 46 -7.23 2.85 16.07
N PRO A 47 -8.11 2.08 16.70
CA PRO A 47 -7.79 1.42 17.95
C PRO A 47 -6.68 0.41 17.78
N ARG A 48 -6.03 0.05 18.88
CA ARG A 48 -4.97 -0.95 18.93
C ARG A 48 -5.33 -2.23 18.17
N GLY A 49 -4.41 -2.75 17.33
CA GLY A 49 -4.67 -3.97 16.57
C GLY A 49 -3.40 -4.64 16.05
N PHE A 50 -2.71 -4.03 15.10
CA PHE A 50 -1.61 -4.65 14.38
C PHE A 50 -0.56 -3.61 13.96
N ARG A 51 0.59 -4.06 13.49
CA ARG A 51 1.64 -3.21 12.95
C ARG A 51 1.45 -3.02 11.46
N VAL A 52 1.42 -1.78 11.00
CA VAL A 52 1.20 -1.46 9.58
C VAL A 52 2.53 -1.28 8.86
N GLN A 53 2.69 -1.99 7.75
CA GLN A 53 3.85 -1.91 6.86
C GLN A 53 3.70 -0.82 5.81
N ASP A 54 2.51 -0.73 5.19
CA ASP A 54 2.20 0.24 4.14
C ASP A 54 0.70 0.54 4.11
N CYS A 55 0.31 1.69 3.56
CA CYS A 55 -1.09 2.04 3.39
C CYS A 55 -1.32 2.90 2.14
N ALA A 56 -2.54 2.85 1.62
CA ALA A 56 -3.00 3.68 0.50
C ALA A 56 -4.47 4.07 0.68
N ILE A 57 -4.84 5.24 0.19
CA ILE A 57 -6.24 5.70 0.15
C ILE A 57 -6.72 5.66 -1.30
N SER A 58 -7.95 5.20 -1.51
CA SER A 58 -8.57 5.15 -2.84
C SER A 58 -8.81 6.56 -3.40
N ALA A 59 -8.73 6.71 -4.72
CA ALA A 59 -8.88 8.00 -5.39
C ALA A 59 -10.28 8.60 -5.21
N ASP A 60 -11.29 7.78 -4.96
CA ASP A 60 -12.64 8.22 -4.61
C ASP A 60 -12.79 8.65 -3.14
N GLY A 61 -11.73 8.53 -2.34
CA GLY A 61 -11.70 8.90 -0.92
C GLY A 61 -12.50 7.98 0.01
N ARG A 62 -13.02 6.86 -0.49
CA ARG A 62 -13.92 5.99 0.29
C ARG A 62 -13.20 4.99 1.17
N ARG A 63 -12.06 4.45 0.70
CA ARG A 63 -11.37 3.33 1.35
C ARG A 63 -9.93 3.64 1.69
N LEU A 64 -9.52 3.22 2.87
CA LEU A 64 -8.14 3.10 3.28
C LEU A 64 -7.76 1.62 3.27
N ILE A 65 -6.67 1.27 2.59
CA ILE A 65 -6.11 -0.08 2.56
C ILE A 65 -4.82 -0.06 3.34
N ALA A 66 -4.68 -0.95 4.33
CA ALA A 66 -3.51 -1.08 5.16
C ALA A 66 -2.97 -2.51 5.10
N ALA A 67 -1.67 -2.64 4.81
CA ALA A 67 -0.94 -3.91 4.83
C ALA A 67 -0.28 -4.10 6.18
N ASP A 68 -0.55 -5.20 6.87
CA ASP A 68 0.08 -5.52 8.13
C ASP A 68 1.36 -6.35 7.97
N VAL A 69 2.18 -6.40 9.02
CA VAL A 69 3.42 -7.19 9.03
C VAL A 69 3.18 -8.69 9.24
N GLU A 70 1.95 -9.09 9.56
CA GLU A 70 1.57 -10.47 9.86
C GLU A 70 1.03 -11.21 8.65
N GLY A 71 0.74 -10.51 7.56
CA GLY A 71 0.28 -11.11 6.31
C GLY A 71 -1.18 -10.88 5.99
N LYS A 72 -1.72 -9.73 6.36
CA LYS A 72 -3.10 -9.37 6.06
C LYS A 72 -3.20 -8.00 5.40
N ILE A 73 -4.24 -7.82 4.63
CA ILE A 73 -4.69 -6.54 4.09
C ILE A 73 -6.00 -6.18 4.78
N HIS A 74 -6.02 -5.04 5.44
CA HIS A 74 -7.19 -4.48 6.10
C HIS A 74 -7.78 -3.37 5.24
N VAL A 75 -9.08 -3.39 5.02
CA VAL A 75 -9.79 -2.38 4.24
C VAL A 75 -10.80 -1.69 5.14
N TYR A 76 -10.63 -0.38 5.28
CA TYR A 76 -11.46 0.48 6.10
C TYR A 76 -12.27 1.45 5.26
N ASN A 77 -13.46 1.74 5.71
CA ASN A 77 -14.25 2.85 5.20
C ASN A 77 -13.73 4.16 5.80
N MET A 78 -13.36 5.12 4.96
CA MET A 78 -12.80 6.41 5.42
C MET A 78 -13.82 7.34 6.07
N HIS A 79 -15.12 7.14 5.86
CA HIS A 79 -16.17 7.96 6.47
C HIS A 79 -16.60 7.44 7.85
N THR A 80 -16.77 6.10 7.96
CA THR A 80 -17.18 5.47 9.23
C THR A 80 -15.99 5.05 10.09
N HIS A 81 -14.79 4.95 9.49
CA HIS A 81 -13.55 4.40 10.05
C HIS A 81 -13.68 2.92 10.48
N GLU A 82 -14.73 2.25 10.06
CA GLU A 82 -14.94 0.83 10.34
C GLU A 82 -14.20 -0.05 9.34
N GLU A 83 -13.77 -1.22 9.77
CA GLU A 83 -13.19 -2.23 8.91
C GLU A 83 -14.29 -2.89 8.07
N GLU A 84 -14.21 -2.75 6.74
CA GLU A 84 -15.14 -3.41 5.82
C GLU A 84 -14.85 -4.90 5.73
N TYR A 85 -13.56 -5.25 5.60
CA TYR A 85 -13.09 -6.64 5.60
C TYR A 85 -11.58 -6.72 5.80
N CYS A 86 -11.12 -7.93 6.12
CA CYS A 86 -9.70 -8.28 6.24
C CYS A 86 -9.39 -9.48 5.33
N LEU A 87 -8.37 -9.33 4.49
CA LEU A 87 -7.95 -10.33 3.50
C LEU A 87 -6.62 -10.96 3.92
N PRO A 88 -6.60 -12.27 4.28
CA PRO A 88 -5.35 -12.96 4.58
C PRO A 88 -4.56 -13.23 3.28
N MET A 89 -3.27 -12.92 3.31
CA MET A 89 -2.35 -13.15 2.21
C MET A 89 -1.51 -14.41 2.45
N LYS A 90 -1.03 -15.05 1.37
CA LYS A 90 -0.17 -16.25 1.49
C LYS A 90 1.22 -15.94 2.03
N SER A 91 1.71 -14.74 1.82
CA SER A 91 2.97 -14.23 2.35
C SER A 91 2.82 -12.75 2.73
N LYS A 92 3.82 -12.20 3.43
CA LYS A 92 3.74 -10.84 3.98
C LYS A 92 3.65 -9.80 2.87
N PRO A 93 2.64 -8.92 2.91
CA PRO A 93 2.57 -7.78 2.01
C PRO A 93 3.67 -6.78 2.38
N THR A 94 4.34 -6.23 1.38
CA THR A 94 5.40 -5.24 1.54
C THR A 94 5.00 -3.85 1.07
N SER A 95 4.09 -3.78 0.10
CA SER A 95 3.50 -2.52 -0.32
C SER A 95 2.12 -2.71 -0.94
N VAL A 96 1.33 -1.64 -0.91
CA VAL A 96 0.00 -1.56 -1.54
C VAL A 96 -0.10 -0.31 -2.41
N ALA A 97 -0.78 -0.42 -3.54
CA ALA A 97 -1.16 0.70 -4.38
C ALA A 97 -2.58 0.48 -4.92
N ILE A 98 -3.34 1.55 -5.08
CA ILE A 98 -4.73 1.48 -5.55
C ILE A 98 -4.80 2.13 -6.93
N SER A 99 -5.60 1.56 -7.83
CA SER A 99 -5.85 2.12 -9.14
C SER A 99 -6.66 3.44 -9.06
N ARG A 100 -6.50 4.29 -10.06
CA ARG A 100 -7.19 5.60 -10.12
C ARG A 100 -8.71 5.46 -10.15
N ASP A 101 -9.22 4.37 -10.73
CA ASP A 101 -10.66 4.07 -10.73
C ASP A 101 -11.16 3.49 -9.40
N SER A 102 -10.27 3.28 -8.42
CA SER A 102 -10.56 2.75 -7.08
C SER A 102 -11.10 1.31 -7.05
N HIS A 103 -11.02 0.58 -8.18
CA HIS A 103 -11.51 -0.80 -8.27
C HIS A 103 -10.46 -1.87 -7.96
N TYR A 104 -9.18 -1.56 -8.18
CA TYR A 104 -8.12 -2.54 -8.05
C TYR A 104 -7.04 -2.10 -7.08
N MET A 105 -6.44 -3.08 -6.40
CA MET A 105 -5.21 -2.87 -5.65
C MET A 105 -4.08 -3.77 -6.15
N LEU A 106 -2.87 -3.23 -6.19
CA LEU A 106 -1.63 -4.00 -6.35
C LEU A 106 -1.06 -4.27 -4.98
N VAL A 107 -0.81 -5.53 -4.67
CA VAL A 107 -0.19 -5.96 -3.42
C VAL A 107 1.13 -6.66 -3.74
N ASN A 108 2.24 -6.08 -3.29
CA ASN A 108 3.54 -6.74 -3.33
C ASN A 108 3.67 -7.69 -2.15
N LEU A 109 4.18 -8.87 -2.41
CA LEU A 109 4.41 -9.90 -1.41
C LEU A 109 5.91 -10.18 -1.25
N SER A 110 6.33 -10.50 -0.04
CA SER A 110 7.72 -10.77 0.33
C SER A 110 8.38 -11.91 -0.45
N GLU A 111 7.60 -12.79 -1.07
CA GLU A 111 8.09 -13.90 -1.91
C GLU A 111 8.33 -13.50 -3.38
N GLY A 112 8.34 -12.20 -3.69
CA GLY A 112 8.59 -11.72 -5.05
C GLY A 112 7.40 -11.96 -5.99
N GLN A 113 6.19 -11.91 -5.47
CA GLN A 113 4.95 -11.94 -6.25
C GLN A 113 4.19 -10.61 -6.07
N ILE A 114 3.59 -10.13 -7.15
CA ILE A 114 2.62 -9.03 -7.10
C ILE A 114 1.25 -9.59 -7.45
N GLN A 115 0.24 -9.21 -6.70
CA GLN A 115 -1.15 -9.57 -6.98
C GLN A 115 -1.95 -8.33 -7.33
N LEU A 116 -2.69 -8.40 -8.43
CA LEU A 116 -3.77 -7.47 -8.77
C LEU A 116 -5.05 -8.07 -8.21
N ILE A 117 -5.67 -7.36 -7.29
CA ILE A 117 -6.87 -7.81 -6.58
C ILE A 117 -7.99 -6.81 -6.84
N ASP A 118 -9.16 -7.30 -7.16
CA ASP A 118 -10.38 -6.51 -7.22
C ASP A 118 -10.83 -6.20 -5.77
N ILE A 119 -11.02 -4.92 -5.46
CA ILE A 119 -11.27 -4.46 -4.09
C ILE A 119 -12.69 -4.84 -3.64
N ASP A 120 -13.65 -4.87 -4.56
CA ASP A 120 -15.05 -5.16 -4.23
C ASP A 120 -15.32 -6.65 -4.09
N THR A 121 -14.75 -7.47 -4.99
CA THR A 121 -14.95 -8.93 -4.98
C THR A 121 -13.91 -9.68 -4.15
N THR A 122 -12.79 -9.03 -3.81
CA THR A 122 -11.61 -9.62 -3.17
C THR A 122 -10.90 -10.71 -3.99
N GLU A 123 -11.28 -10.87 -5.26
CA GLU A 123 -10.69 -11.86 -6.15
C GLU A 123 -9.33 -11.42 -6.69
N VAL A 124 -8.39 -12.37 -6.76
CA VAL A 124 -7.11 -12.15 -7.42
C VAL A 124 -7.31 -12.22 -8.92
N VAL A 125 -7.37 -11.07 -9.58
CA VAL A 125 -7.53 -10.93 -11.02
C VAL A 125 -6.29 -11.40 -11.77
N ARG A 126 -5.10 -11.05 -11.26
CA ARG A 126 -3.83 -11.42 -11.90
C ARG A 126 -2.69 -11.53 -10.88
N ARG A 127 -1.71 -12.38 -11.21
CA ARG A 127 -0.46 -12.53 -10.47
C ARG A 127 0.72 -12.26 -11.38
N PHE A 128 1.70 -11.52 -10.87
CA PHE A 128 2.93 -11.20 -11.57
C PHE A 128 4.11 -11.73 -10.78
N GLN A 129 5.11 -12.21 -11.50
CA GLN A 129 6.33 -12.77 -10.95
C GLN A 129 7.51 -12.35 -11.83
N GLY A 130 8.70 -12.34 -11.28
CA GLY A 130 9.92 -12.05 -12.03
C GLY A 130 10.80 -11.00 -11.36
N GLN A 131 10.25 -10.18 -10.46
CA GLN A 131 11.07 -9.34 -9.61
C GLN A 131 11.80 -10.20 -8.56
N LYS A 132 13.02 -9.80 -8.24
CA LYS A 132 13.75 -10.35 -7.10
C LYS A 132 13.46 -9.50 -5.88
N GLN A 133 12.91 -10.13 -4.87
CA GLN A 133 12.66 -9.54 -3.55
C GLN A 133 13.74 -10.02 -2.61
N GLY A 134 14.47 -9.10 -2.01
CA GLY A 134 15.46 -9.36 -0.95
C GLY A 134 15.06 -8.68 0.35
N SER A 135 15.97 -7.88 0.90
CA SER A 135 15.78 -7.23 2.20
C SER A 135 15.10 -5.86 2.13
N PHE A 136 15.02 -5.24 0.96
CA PHE A 136 14.42 -3.92 0.82
C PHE A 136 12.91 -3.99 0.58
N VAL A 137 12.20 -2.94 0.99
CA VAL A 137 10.79 -2.77 0.66
C VAL A 137 10.70 -2.33 -0.80
N ILE A 138 10.17 -3.20 -1.66
CA ILE A 138 9.91 -2.90 -3.06
C ILE A 138 8.47 -2.45 -3.19
N ARG A 139 8.27 -1.29 -3.84
CA ARG A 139 6.96 -0.73 -4.12
C ARG A 139 6.56 -0.96 -5.56
N SER A 140 5.27 -1.21 -5.78
CA SER A 140 4.66 -1.23 -7.10
C SER A 140 3.72 -0.05 -7.28
N ALA A 141 3.52 0.34 -8.51
CA ALA A 141 2.58 1.38 -8.89
C ALA A 141 1.86 1.02 -10.19
N PHE A 142 0.66 1.56 -10.36
CA PHE A 142 -0.01 1.58 -11.64
C PHE A 142 0.64 2.61 -12.57
N GLY A 143 0.67 2.35 -13.87
CA GLY A 143 1.28 3.23 -14.86
C GLY A 143 0.61 3.17 -16.24
N GLY A 144 0.98 4.14 -17.11
CA GLY A 144 0.38 4.32 -18.42
C GLY A 144 -0.89 5.17 -18.41
N ALA A 145 -1.32 5.62 -19.58
CA ALA A 145 -2.43 6.58 -19.71
C ALA A 145 -3.78 6.05 -19.17
N ALA A 146 -3.99 4.74 -19.23
CA ALA A 146 -5.19 4.06 -18.72
C ALA A 146 -4.84 3.05 -17.61
N GLU A 147 -3.72 3.25 -16.93
CA GLU A 147 -3.20 2.33 -15.90
C GLU A 147 -3.09 0.86 -16.36
N ASN A 148 -2.74 0.69 -17.64
CA ASN A 148 -2.61 -0.64 -18.26
C ASN A 148 -1.33 -1.37 -17.85
N PHE A 149 -0.46 -0.74 -17.06
CA PHE A 149 0.81 -1.28 -16.63
C PHE A 149 0.89 -1.32 -15.11
N ALA A 150 1.51 -2.38 -14.59
CA ALA A 150 2.05 -2.40 -13.24
C ALA A 150 3.58 -2.30 -13.33
N VAL A 151 4.15 -1.40 -12.56
CA VAL A 151 5.59 -1.17 -12.47
C VAL A 151 6.05 -1.53 -11.07
N SER A 152 7.13 -2.29 -10.96
CA SER A 152 7.72 -2.67 -9.68
C SER A 152 9.24 -2.54 -9.73
N GLY A 153 9.83 -2.20 -8.59
CA GLY A 153 11.26 -2.38 -8.38
C GLY A 153 11.68 -3.85 -8.36
N SER A 154 12.99 -4.09 -8.38
CA SER A 154 13.58 -5.43 -8.21
C SER A 154 14.99 -5.29 -7.65
N GLU A 155 15.39 -6.17 -6.75
CA GLU A 155 16.77 -6.29 -6.25
C GLU A 155 17.67 -7.12 -7.19
N GLY A 156 17.16 -7.55 -8.35
CA GLY A 156 17.93 -8.20 -9.39
C GLY A 156 18.86 -7.21 -10.09
N MET A 157 20.17 -7.49 -10.07
CA MET A 157 21.18 -6.68 -10.71
C MET A 157 21.29 -7.04 -12.20
N TYR A 158 20.90 -6.13 -13.10
CA TYR A 158 21.38 -6.15 -14.47
C TYR A 158 22.59 -5.22 -14.55
N THR A 159 23.78 -5.76 -14.70
CA THR A 159 25.00 -5.00 -14.98
C THR A 159 25.01 -4.64 -16.47
N LEU A 160 24.55 -3.45 -16.82
CA LEU A 160 25.04 -2.73 -17.99
C LEU A 160 26.16 -1.83 -17.49
N HIS A 161 27.38 -1.98 -18.06
CA HIS A 161 28.60 -1.27 -17.71
C HIS A 161 28.35 0.10 -17.07
N SER A 162 28.62 0.23 -15.76
CA SER A 162 28.71 1.44 -14.94
C SER A 162 27.43 2.16 -14.47
N LEU A 163 26.22 1.64 -14.65
CA LEU A 163 25.02 2.18 -14.00
C LEU A 163 24.23 1.07 -13.29
N HIS A 164 24.06 1.23 -11.99
CA HIS A 164 23.17 0.36 -11.19
C HIS A 164 21.73 0.88 -11.36
N ILE A 165 20.98 0.30 -12.29
CA ILE A 165 19.56 0.63 -12.48
C ILE A 165 18.73 -0.52 -11.92
N PHE A 166 18.00 -0.25 -10.84
CA PHE A 166 16.99 -1.15 -10.28
C PHE A 166 15.66 -0.90 -11.00
N LEU A 167 15.44 -1.54 -12.14
CA LEU A 167 14.16 -1.48 -12.84
C LEU A 167 13.77 -2.89 -13.32
N ALA A 168 12.71 -3.44 -12.74
CA ALA A 168 11.99 -4.53 -13.36
C ALA A 168 10.64 -3.98 -13.86
N PHE A 169 10.43 -4.05 -15.17
CA PHE A 169 9.14 -3.71 -15.76
C PHE A 169 8.29 -4.98 -15.81
N VAL A 170 7.11 -4.94 -15.20
CA VAL A 170 6.08 -5.94 -15.39
C VAL A 170 5.00 -5.31 -16.25
N ILE A 171 4.97 -5.68 -17.53
CA ILE A 171 4.01 -5.13 -18.49
C ILE A 171 2.70 -5.90 -18.36
N LEU A 172 1.61 -5.16 -18.15
CA LEU A 172 0.24 -5.63 -18.21
C LEU A 172 -0.40 -5.15 -19.52
N SER A 173 -0.90 -6.06 -20.31
CA SER A 173 -2.01 -5.75 -21.21
C SER A 173 -3.32 -6.19 -20.56
N ARG A 174 -4.29 -5.33 -20.50
CA ARG A 174 -5.69 -5.72 -20.29
C ARG A 174 -6.18 -6.60 -21.40
#